data_1b863fd9d431b82151bd091637e0763e
#
_entry.id   1b863fd9d431b82151bd091637e0763e
#
_cell.length_a   1.000
_cell.length_b   1.000
_cell.length_c   1.000
_cell.angle_alpha   90.00
_cell.angle_beta   90.00
_cell.angle_gamma   90.00
#
_symmetry.space_group_name_H-M   'P 1'
#
loop_
_entity.id
_entity.type
_entity.pdbx_description
1 polymer ?
#
loop_
_entity_poly.entity_id
_entity_poly.type
_entity_poly.pdbx_seq_one_letter_code
_entity_poly.pdbx_strand_id
1 'polypeptide(L)'
;SQLHRTSDQLNSPLTKTKLHQLASGASQLNSGITRLDANIPTLKSGVNQLASGANQLADGSELLRAKLQSGADTIAKTPISGKTARQISQPVTLEHQRRSQVPNYAHGLAPYFFSVAIFVGCLVFCSIYPVERKADRQGSWRGWYLSKVTIGAGVATAMALIMGVIMQGVGFHLANPVRFYAILILYANAMMFLNLFLAISMGNIGRFIGMVIMILSLGSAGGTFPIETSPGLYQALHQVVPMAYSLTTIRSAIAGGITESSVTASYIYMTATLVISLSLLAFAMSYRAKRLSDPAKLAGAHSH
;
A
#
# COMPACT_ATOMS: atom_id res chain seq x y z
N SER A 1 -14.68 78.80 5.10
CA SER A 1 -14.71 78.00 3.86
C SER A 1 -13.72 76.76 3.82
N GLN A 2 -12.62 76.86 4.59
CA GLN A 2 -11.71 75.69 4.67
C GLN A 2 -12.22 74.56 5.58
N LEU A 3 -12.87 74.90 6.67
CA LEU A 3 -13.49 73.92 7.58
C LEU A 3 -14.56 73.05 6.93
N HIS A 4 -15.35 73.62 6.00
CA HIS A 4 -16.38 72.86 5.24
C HIS A 4 -15.74 71.88 4.29
N ARG A 5 -14.69 72.25 3.56
CA ARG A 5 -13.96 71.33 2.64
C ARG A 5 -13.31 70.15 3.36
N THR A 6 -12.75 70.39 4.54
CA THR A 6 -12.13 69.31 5.34
C THR A 6 -13.20 68.36 5.92
N SER A 7 -14.39 68.89 6.32
CA SER A 7 -15.52 68.07 6.76
C SER A 7 -16.10 67.21 5.63
N ASP A 8 -16.21 67.74 4.42
CA ASP A 8 -16.69 67.00 3.24
C ASP A 8 -15.70 65.94 2.79
N GLN A 9 -14.37 66.19 2.89
CA GLN A 9 -13.36 65.20 2.60
C GLN A 9 -13.34 64.03 3.64
N LEU A 10 -13.57 64.33 4.89
CA LEU A 10 -13.69 63.32 5.97
C LEU A 10 -14.98 62.48 5.82
N ASN A 11 -16.04 63.08 5.29
CA ASN A 11 -17.33 62.41 5.09
C ASN A 11 -17.49 61.73 3.73
N SER A 12 -16.45 61.79 2.87
CA SER A 12 -16.50 61.16 1.56
C SER A 12 -16.64 59.63 1.70
N PRO A 13 -17.42 59.01 0.79
CA PRO A 13 -17.62 57.54 0.83
C PRO A 13 -16.28 56.76 0.75
N LEU A 14 -15.29 57.30 0.05
CA LEU A 14 -13.96 56.73 -0.04
C LEU A 14 -13.19 56.73 1.30
N THR A 15 -13.31 57.79 2.11
CA THR A 15 -12.68 57.89 3.40
C THR A 15 -13.33 56.93 4.42
N LYS A 16 -14.69 56.81 4.34
CA LYS A 16 -15.42 55.82 5.18
C LYS A 16 -15.07 54.40 4.81
N THR A 17 -14.95 54.07 3.54
CA THR A 17 -14.56 52.76 3.08
C THR A 17 -13.11 52.40 3.54
N LYS A 18 -12.17 53.35 3.45
CA LYS A 18 -10.81 53.14 3.90
C LYS A 18 -10.74 52.99 5.45
N LEU A 19 -11.53 53.72 6.19
CA LEU A 19 -11.65 53.56 7.64
C LEU A 19 -12.24 52.22 8.01
N HIS A 20 -13.26 51.75 7.32
CA HIS A 20 -13.80 50.40 7.54
C HIS A 20 -12.80 49.31 7.20
N GLN A 21 -12.05 49.46 6.12
CA GLN A 21 -10.95 48.52 5.77
C GLN A 21 -9.85 48.51 6.84
N LEU A 22 -9.46 49.68 7.34
CA LEU A 22 -8.47 49.78 8.39
C LEU A 22 -8.96 49.15 9.70
N ALA A 23 -10.20 49.41 10.08
CA ALA A 23 -10.85 48.80 11.24
C ALA A 23 -10.95 47.27 11.13
N SER A 24 -11.31 46.78 9.93
CA SER A 24 -11.34 45.34 9.65
C SER A 24 -9.95 44.73 9.74
N GLY A 25 -8.92 45.37 9.14
CA GLY A 25 -7.52 44.91 9.23
C GLY A 25 -7.03 44.91 10.69
N ALA A 26 -7.35 45.94 11.48
CA ALA A 26 -7.00 45.99 12.88
C ALA A 26 -7.68 44.86 13.70
N SER A 27 -8.95 44.56 13.38
CA SER A 27 -9.69 43.45 14.02
C SER A 27 -9.07 42.06 13.64
N GLN A 28 -8.67 41.88 12.38
CA GLN A 28 -8.01 40.67 11.95
C GLN A 28 -6.63 40.50 12.62
N LEU A 29 -5.86 41.59 12.73
CA LEU A 29 -4.57 41.58 13.42
C LEU A 29 -4.76 41.22 14.89
N ASN A 30 -5.74 41.85 15.59
CA ASN A 30 -6.05 41.54 16.99
C ASN A 30 -6.46 40.08 17.19
N SER A 31 -7.28 39.53 16.25
CA SER A 31 -7.63 38.11 16.25
C SER A 31 -6.43 37.20 16.03
N GLY A 32 -5.51 37.61 15.15
CA GLY A 32 -4.24 36.91 14.92
C GLY A 32 -3.36 36.87 16.18
N ILE A 33 -3.24 38.01 16.87
CA ILE A 33 -2.49 38.14 18.14
C ILE A 33 -3.14 37.25 19.24
N THR A 34 -4.45 37.28 19.35
CA THR A 34 -5.17 36.43 20.32
C THR A 34 -4.96 34.94 20.07
N ARG A 35 -4.95 34.53 18.81
CA ARG A 35 -4.64 33.13 18.45
C ARG A 35 -3.18 32.75 18.73
N LEU A 36 -2.25 33.68 18.50
CA LEU A 36 -0.84 33.47 18.83
C LEU A 36 -0.67 33.30 20.34
N ASP A 37 -1.27 34.20 21.12
CA ASP A 37 -1.22 34.17 22.60
C ASP A 37 -1.84 32.86 23.16
N ALA A 38 -2.96 32.41 22.59
CA ALA A 38 -3.59 31.14 22.95
C ALA A 38 -2.73 29.90 22.67
N ASN A 39 -1.80 29.97 21.70
CA ASN A 39 -0.92 28.86 21.36
C ASN A 39 0.38 28.82 22.19
N ILE A 40 0.76 29.93 22.80
CA ILE A 40 1.98 30.02 23.64
C ILE A 40 1.96 28.99 24.80
N PRO A 41 0.86 28.79 25.54
CA PRO A 41 0.81 27.78 26.60
C PRO A 41 1.03 26.36 26.09
N THR A 42 0.47 26.05 24.91
CA THR A 42 0.64 24.73 24.24
C THR A 42 2.09 24.51 23.85
N LEU A 43 2.72 25.52 23.26
CA LEU A 43 4.14 25.46 22.90
C LEU A 43 5.01 25.29 24.16
N LYS A 44 4.74 26.04 25.21
CA LYS A 44 5.46 25.93 26.48
C LYS A 44 5.31 24.55 27.10
N SER A 45 4.10 23.97 27.04
CA SER A 45 3.87 22.59 27.48
C SER A 45 4.68 21.57 26.67
N GLY A 46 4.69 21.72 25.34
CA GLY A 46 5.49 20.86 24.45
C GLY A 46 6.99 20.94 24.73
N VAL A 47 7.52 22.15 24.96
CA VAL A 47 8.92 22.34 25.34
C VAL A 47 9.24 21.69 26.69
N ASN A 48 8.33 21.80 27.68
CA ASN A 48 8.52 21.14 28.97
C ASN A 48 8.48 19.62 28.86
N GLN A 49 7.61 19.07 28.04
CA GLN A 49 7.56 17.62 27.75
C GLN A 49 8.84 17.15 27.08
N LEU A 50 9.35 17.90 26.11
CA LEU A 50 10.61 17.60 25.44
C LEU A 50 11.78 17.63 26.42
N ALA A 51 11.86 18.65 27.28
CA ALA A 51 12.88 18.73 28.32
C ALA A 51 12.81 17.55 29.30
N SER A 52 11.60 17.16 29.72
CA SER A 52 11.40 15.99 30.58
C SER A 52 11.82 14.69 29.88
N GLY A 53 11.47 14.51 28.60
CA GLY A 53 11.89 13.37 27.79
C GLY A 53 13.41 13.29 27.60
N ALA A 54 14.05 14.44 27.41
CA ALA A 54 15.51 14.52 27.32
C ALA A 54 16.21 14.12 28.62
N ASN A 55 15.67 14.57 29.78
CA ASN A 55 16.17 14.17 31.08
C ASN A 55 16.00 12.64 31.32
N GLN A 56 14.84 12.09 31.00
CA GLN A 56 14.59 10.64 31.10
C GLN A 56 15.56 9.83 30.22
N LEU A 57 15.86 10.34 29.03
CA LEU A 57 16.84 9.69 28.14
C LEU A 57 18.25 9.76 28.71
N ALA A 58 18.64 10.89 29.32
CA ALA A 58 19.92 11.04 29.98
C ALA A 58 20.06 10.08 31.16
N ASP A 59 19.04 10.03 32.03
CA ASP A 59 19.01 9.12 33.20
C ASP A 59 19.04 7.64 32.76
N GLY A 60 18.27 7.29 31.71
CA GLY A 60 18.26 5.95 31.15
C GLY A 60 19.62 5.55 30.54
N SER A 61 20.30 6.49 29.90
CA SER A 61 21.65 6.27 29.34
C SER A 61 22.68 6.07 30.44
N GLU A 62 22.58 6.81 31.54
CA GLU A 62 23.48 6.66 32.68
C GLU A 62 23.26 5.36 33.43
N LEU A 63 22.00 4.94 33.62
CA LEU A 63 21.65 3.64 34.17
C LEU A 63 22.16 2.49 33.32
N LEU A 64 22.03 2.59 32.00
CA LEU A 64 22.58 1.59 31.07
C LEU A 64 24.10 1.50 31.17
N ARG A 65 24.77 2.65 31.20
CA ARG A 65 26.23 2.73 31.40
C ARG A 65 26.65 2.06 32.71
N ALA A 66 25.98 2.36 33.79
CA ALA A 66 26.26 1.78 35.10
C ALA A 66 26.09 0.23 35.13
N LYS A 67 25.00 -0.25 34.50
CA LYS A 67 24.76 -1.70 34.37
C LYS A 67 25.77 -2.40 33.47
N LEU A 68 26.17 -1.78 32.37
CA LEU A 68 27.22 -2.31 31.49
C LEU A 68 28.57 -2.37 32.22
N GLN A 69 28.92 -1.31 32.96
CA GLN A 69 30.13 -1.29 33.75
C GLN A 69 30.11 -2.39 34.84
N SER A 70 29.00 -2.51 35.60
CA SER A 70 28.85 -3.59 36.59
C SER A 70 28.93 -5.00 35.97
N GLY A 71 28.34 -5.17 34.77
CA GLY A 71 28.44 -6.42 34.01
C GLY A 71 29.89 -6.72 33.62
N ALA A 72 30.63 -5.72 33.11
CA ALA A 72 32.03 -5.85 32.75
C ALA A 72 32.89 -6.18 33.97
N ASP A 73 32.68 -5.53 35.12
CA ASP A 73 33.39 -5.79 36.35
C ASP A 73 33.10 -7.21 36.88
N THR A 74 31.88 -7.70 36.74
CA THR A 74 31.49 -9.06 37.10
C THR A 74 32.21 -10.10 36.22
N ILE A 75 32.28 -9.85 34.92
CA ILE A 75 33.03 -10.69 33.99
C ILE A 75 34.51 -10.68 34.30
N ALA A 76 35.08 -9.51 34.57
CA ALA A 76 36.51 -9.38 34.90
C ALA A 76 36.91 -10.11 36.21
N LYS A 77 36.01 -10.20 37.18
CA LYS A 77 36.18 -10.87 38.46
C LYS A 77 35.92 -12.39 38.38
N THR A 78 35.32 -12.87 37.33
CA THR A 78 35.02 -14.31 37.16
C THR A 78 36.30 -15.02 36.70
N PRO A 79 36.82 -16.02 37.41
CA PRO A 79 38.01 -16.74 36.97
C PRO A 79 37.70 -17.55 35.71
N ILE A 80 38.09 -17.00 34.60
CA ILE A 80 37.83 -17.58 33.29
C ILE A 80 38.96 -18.54 32.95
N SER A 81 38.72 -19.85 33.03
CA SER A 81 39.63 -20.84 32.45
C SER A 81 39.66 -20.67 30.92
N GLY A 82 40.76 -21.02 30.24
CA GLY A 82 40.89 -20.84 28.80
C GLY A 82 39.78 -21.53 27.97
N LYS A 83 39.07 -22.52 28.52
CA LYS A 83 37.86 -23.11 27.91
C LYS A 83 36.64 -22.20 28.05
N THR A 84 36.45 -21.57 29.19
CA THR A 84 35.36 -20.66 29.48
C THR A 84 35.52 -19.35 28.67
N ALA A 85 36.77 -18.85 28.52
CA ALA A 85 37.09 -17.72 27.68
C ALA A 85 36.72 -17.95 26.21
N ARG A 86 36.96 -19.15 25.67
CA ARG A 86 36.53 -19.53 24.31
C ARG A 86 35.02 -19.67 24.18
N GLN A 87 34.33 -20.20 25.19
CA GLN A 87 32.86 -20.28 25.18
C GLN A 87 32.18 -18.91 25.29
N ILE A 88 32.79 -17.95 25.98
CA ILE A 88 32.27 -16.59 26.11
C ILE A 88 32.62 -15.74 24.85
N SER A 89 33.82 -15.92 24.30
CA SER A 89 34.24 -15.21 23.09
C SER A 89 33.62 -15.77 21.79
N GLN A 90 33.25 -17.06 21.81
CA GLN A 90 32.55 -17.73 20.72
C GLN A 90 31.43 -18.62 21.26
N PRO A 91 30.38 -18.02 21.86
CA PRO A 91 29.27 -18.77 22.47
C PRO A 91 28.46 -19.59 21.46
N VAL A 92 28.55 -19.23 20.20
CA VAL A 92 27.93 -19.93 19.09
C VAL A 92 28.88 -19.89 17.90
N THR A 93 29.21 -21.07 17.36
CA THR A 93 29.83 -21.13 16.03
C THR A 93 28.75 -20.77 15.05
N LEU A 94 28.72 -19.50 14.65
CA LEU A 94 27.80 -19.01 13.61
C LEU A 94 28.22 -19.61 12.28
N GLU A 95 27.61 -20.72 11.94
CA GLU A 95 27.65 -21.24 10.58
C GLU A 95 26.79 -20.31 9.72
N HIS A 96 27.42 -19.34 9.11
CA HIS A 96 26.77 -18.33 8.27
C HIS A 96 26.34 -18.99 6.95
N GLN A 97 25.26 -19.76 6.98
CA GLN A 97 24.63 -20.23 5.76
C GLN A 97 23.82 -19.05 5.18
N ARG A 98 24.41 -18.35 4.23
CA ARG A 98 23.68 -17.36 3.43
C ARG A 98 22.63 -18.07 2.58
N ARG A 99 21.41 -18.13 3.07
CA ARG A 99 20.26 -18.68 2.32
C ARG A 99 19.73 -17.74 1.26
N SER A 100 19.99 -16.44 1.38
CA SER A 100 19.56 -15.44 0.39
C SER A 100 20.57 -14.30 0.31
N GLN A 101 20.73 -13.72 -0.88
CA GLN A 101 21.54 -12.53 -1.10
C GLN A 101 20.62 -11.35 -1.43
N VAL A 102 20.49 -10.42 -0.50
CA VAL A 102 19.78 -9.15 -0.71
C VAL A 102 20.83 -8.03 -0.69
N PRO A 103 21.28 -7.54 -1.85
CA PRO A 103 22.39 -6.59 -1.94
C PRO A 103 22.10 -5.26 -1.25
N ASN A 104 20.85 -4.80 -1.28
CA ASN A 104 20.45 -3.53 -0.67
C ASN A 104 18.96 -3.56 -0.28
N TYR A 105 18.53 -2.53 0.45
CA TYR A 105 17.14 -2.37 0.91
C TYR A 105 16.12 -2.37 -0.23
N ALA A 106 16.46 -1.79 -1.38
CA ALA A 106 15.57 -1.75 -2.54
C ALA A 106 15.24 -3.17 -3.06
N HIS A 107 16.22 -4.09 -3.10
CA HIS A 107 15.98 -5.49 -3.48
C HIS A 107 15.07 -6.22 -2.49
N GLY A 108 15.15 -5.90 -1.20
CA GLY A 108 14.26 -6.48 -0.19
C GLY A 108 12.83 -6.01 -0.32
N LEU A 109 12.62 -4.76 -0.71
CA LEU A 109 11.30 -4.12 -0.77
C LEU A 109 10.64 -4.22 -2.16
N ALA A 110 11.43 -4.44 -3.22
CA ALA A 110 10.96 -4.52 -4.59
C ALA A 110 9.80 -5.51 -4.81
N PRO A 111 9.80 -6.74 -4.25
CA PRO A 111 8.68 -7.67 -4.40
C PRO A 111 7.34 -7.08 -3.98
N TYR A 112 7.34 -6.30 -2.91
CA TYR A 112 6.16 -5.62 -2.42
C TYR A 112 5.65 -4.57 -3.41
N PHE A 113 6.54 -3.71 -3.89
CA PHE A 113 6.17 -2.68 -4.87
C PHE A 113 5.70 -3.26 -6.20
N PHE A 114 6.28 -4.38 -6.66
CA PHE A 114 5.79 -5.05 -7.87
C PHE A 114 4.35 -5.53 -7.70
N SER A 115 4.07 -6.17 -6.59
CA SER A 115 2.72 -6.67 -6.32
C SER A 115 1.70 -5.53 -6.22
N VAL A 116 2.06 -4.43 -5.56
CA VAL A 116 1.22 -3.22 -5.45
C VAL A 116 0.98 -2.60 -6.82
N ALA A 117 2.04 -2.36 -7.59
CA ALA A 117 1.95 -1.68 -8.87
C ALA A 117 1.08 -2.46 -9.88
N ILE A 118 1.21 -3.79 -9.91
CA ILE A 118 0.35 -4.66 -10.74
C ILE A 118 -1.11 -4.54 -10.28
N PHE A 119 -1.37 -4.61 -8.98
CA PHE A 119 -2.75 -4.53 -8.48
C PHE A 119 -3.38 -3.17 -8.81
N VAL A 120 -2.66 -2.08 -8.57
CA VAL A 120 -3.11 -0.72 -8.91
C VAL A 120 -3.35 -0.60 -10.43
N GLY A 121 -2.44 -1.11 -11.25
CA GLY A 121 -2.60 -1.12 -12.70
C GLY A 121 -3.88 -1.84 -13.16
N CYS A 122 -4.19 -2.99 -12.55
CA CYS A 122 -5.43 -3.71 -12.83
C CYS A 122 -6.68 -2.91 -12.41
N LEU A 123 -6.65 -2.24 -11.26
CA LEU A 123 -7.75 -1.37 -10.80
C LEU A 123 -7.95 -0.18 -11.74
N VAL A 124 -6.87 0.49 -12.14
CA VAL A 124 -6.90 1.62 -13.06
C VAL A 124 -7.46 1.18 -14.41
N PHE A 125 -6.98 0.06 -14.94
CA PHE A 125 -7.53 -0.49 -16.18
C PHE A 125 -9.04 -0.74 -16.08
N CYS A 126 -9.51 -1.41 -15.02
CA CYS A 126 -10.93 -1.67 -14.82
C CYS A 126 -11.76 -0.40 -14.58
N SER A 127 -11.13 0.72 -14.20
CA SER A 127 -11.81 2.01 -14.01
C SER A 127 -11.95 2.79 -15.31
N ILE A 128 -10.94 2.73 -16.18
CA ILE A 128 -10.91 3.49 -17.44
C ILE A 128 -11.58 2.70 -18.56
N TYR A 129 -11.30 1.40 -18.66
CA TYR A 129 -11.84 0.55 -19.71
C TYR A 129 -13.33 0.26 -19.49
N PRO A 130 -14.20 0.41 -20.51
CA PRO A 130 -15.64 0.18 -20.38
C PRO A 130 -15.95 -1.32 -20.31
N VAL A 131 -15.62 -1.95 -19.20
CA VAL A 131 -15.74 -3.41 -18.98
C VAL A 131 -17.20 -3.89 -19.05
N GLU A 132 -18.15 -3.03 -18.69
CA GLU A 132 -19.58 -3.37 -18.60
C GLU A 132 -20.28 -3.37 -19.97
N ARG A 133 -19.73 -2.67 -20.96
CA ARG A 133 -20.34 -2.55 -22.28
C ARG A 133 -20.15 -3.82 -23.10
N LYS A 134 -21.23 -4.31 -23.65
CA LYS A 134 -21.26 -5.34 -24.67
C LYS A 134 -21.02 -4.66 -26.03
N ALA A 135 -20.02 -5.12 -26.79
CA ALA A 135 -19.67 -4.50 -28.09
C ALA A 135 -20.80 -4.68 -29.12
N ASP A 136 -21.50 -5.81 -29.08
CA ASP A 136 -22.64 -6.10 -29.93
C ASP A 136 -23.84 -6.51 -29.06
N ARG A 137 -24.99 -5.87 -29.28
CA ARG A 137 -26.25 -6.20 -28.56
C ARG A 137 -26.76 -7.60 -28.88
N GLN A 138 -26.50 -8.12 -30.07
CA GLN A 138 -26.93 -9.45 -30.53
C GLN A 138 -25.89 -10.54 -30.30
N GLY A 139 -24.65 -10.18 -29.91
CA GLY A 139 -23.55 -11.11 -29.70
C GLY A 139 -23.79 -12.09 -28.54
N SER A 140 -23.29 -13.32 -28.68
CA SER A 140 -23.32 -14.35 -27.65
C SER A 140 -22.61 -13.87 -26.38
N TRP A 141 -23.10 -14.29 -25.20
CA TRP A 141 -22.42 -14.05 -23.93
C TRP A 141 -21.01 -14.64 -23.90
N ARG A 142 -20.80 -15.78 -24.60
CA ARG A 142 -19.48 -16.43 -24.74
C ARG A 142 -18.49 -15.54 -25.51
N GLY A 143 -18.92 -14.92 -26.62
CA GLY A 143 -18.09 -13.98 -27.37
C GLY A 143 -17.73 -12.74 -26.54
N TRP A 144 -18.67 -12.22 -25.76
CA TRP A 144 -18.43 -11.13 -24.84
C TRP A 144 -17.42 -11.50 -23.75
N TYR A 145 -17.57 -12.69 -23.13
CA TYR A 145 -16.64 -13.24 -22.16
C TYR A 145 -15.23 -13.38 -22.73
N LEU A 146 -15.09 -14.08 -23.87
CA LEU A 146 -13.79 -14.29 -24.53
C LEU A 146 -13.11 -12.97 -24.87
N SER A 147 -13.83 -11.98 -25.39
CA SER A 147 -13.29 -10.66 -25.69
C SER A 147 -12.72 -9.99 -24.42
N LYS A 148 -13.45 -10.01 -23.31
CA LYS A 148 -12.97 -9.39 -22.07
C LYS A 148 -11.80 -10.16 -21.46
N VAL A 149 -11.82 -11.49 -21.53
CA VAL A 149 -10.72 -12.33 -21.06
C VAL A 149 -9.47 -12.09 -21.90
N THR A 150 -9.57 -12.08 -23.22
CA THR A 150 -8.40 -11.86 -24.11
C THR A 150 -7.78 -10.48 -23.89
N ILE A 151 -8.60 -9.43 -23.84
CA ILE A 151 -8.10 -8.06 -23.61
C ILE A 151 -7.49 -7.96 -22.20
N GLY A 152 -8.19 -8.46 -21.18
CA GLY A 152 -7.70 -8.44 -19.81
C GLY A 152 -6.39 -9.21 -19.63
N ALA A 153 -6.31 -10.41 -20.20
CA ALA A 153 -5.09 -11.23 -20.16
C ALA A 153 -3.93 -10.55 -20.91
N GLY A 154 -4.20 -9.98 -22.09
CA GLY A 154 -3.20 -9.27 -22.87
C GLY A 154 -2.61 -8.08 -22.12
N VAL A 155 -3.47 -7.25 -21.53
CA VAL A 155 -3.05 -6.07 -20.74
C VAL A 155 -2.30 -6.51 -19.49
N ALA A 156 -2.82 -7.46 -18.73
CA ALA A 156 -2.18 -7.94 -17.50
C ALA A 156 -0.80 -8.52 -17.78
N THR A 157 -0.69 -9.36 -18.82
CA THR A 157 0.58 -9.96 -19.23
C THR A 157 1.57 -8.89 -19.72
N ALA A 158 1.12 -7.93 -20.54
CA ALA A 158 1.95 -6.83 -20.98
C ALA A 158 2.48 -5.99 -19.81
N MET A 159 1.64 -5.65 -18.83
CA MET A 159 2.04 -4.94 -17.61
C MET A 159 3.11 -5.71 -16.84
N ALA A 160 2.93 -7.03 -16.65
CA ALA A 160 3.89 -7.88 -15.95
C ALA A 160 5.24 -7.93 -16.68
N LEU A 161 5.22 -8.11 -18.01
CA LEU A 161 6.43 -8.16 -18.84
C LEU A 161 7.17 -6.82 -18.85
N ILE A 162 6.47 -5.72 -19.10
CA ILE A 162 7.06 -4.38 -19.14
C ILE A 162 7.72 -4.07 -17.80
N MET A 163 7.05 -4.34 -16.69
CA MET A 163 7.60 -4.14 -15.36
C MET A 163 8.86 -4.97 -15.12
N GLY A 164 8.82 -6.26 -15.49
CA GLY A 164 9.97 -7.15 -15.34
C GLY A 164 11.18 -6.70 -16.17
N VAL A 165 10.95 -6.29 -17.43
CA VAL A 165 12.00 -5.80 -18.34
C VAL A 165 12.61 -4.49 -17.82
N ILE A 166 11.79 -3.54 -17.39
CA ILE A 166 12.28 -2.26 -16.85
C ILE A 166 13.18 -2.53 -15.63
N MET A 167 12.77 -3.43 -14.75
CA MET A 167 13.54 -3.71 -13.53
C MET A 167 14.87 -4.39 -13.81
N GLN A 168 14.92 -5.31 -14.79
CA GLN A 168 16.18 -5.87 -15.24
C GLN A 168 17.08 -4.80 -15.89
N GLY A 169 16.50 -3.89 -16.68
CA GLY A 169 17.21 -2.78 -17.29
C GLY A 169 17.81 -1.79 -16.27
N VAL A 170 17.21 -1.65 -15.11
CA VAL A 170 17.73 -0.85 -13.99
C VAL A 170 18.82 -1.59 -13.19
N GLY A 171 19.16 -2.84 -13.57
CA GLY A 171 20.22 -3.61 -12.93
C GLY A 171 19.76 -4.52 -11.79
N PHE A 172 18.47 -4.86 -11.74
CA PHE A 172 17.97 -5.83 -10.78
C PHE A 172 18.39 -7.25 -11.19
N HIS A 173 19.22 -7.87 -10.34
CA HIS A 173 19.64 -9.25 -10.54
C HIS A 173 18.58 -10.22 -10.02
N LEU A 174 18.15 -11.13 -10.89
CA LEU A 174 17.17 -12.16 -10.57
C LEU A 174 17.89 -13.50 -10.37
N ALA A 175 17.72 -14.13 -9.23
CA ALA A 175 18.24 -15.47 -8.98
C ALA A 175 17.57 -16.51 -9.89
N ASN A 176 16.28 -16.33 -10.22
CA ASN A 176 15.55 -17.19 -11.14
C ASN A 176 14.59 -16.35 -12.01
N PRO A 177 15.03 -15.92 -13.22
CA PRO A 177 14.20 -15.10 -14.10
C PRO A 177 12.90 -15.79 -14.55
N VAL A 178 12.94 -17.07 -14.83
CA VAL A 178 11.75 -17.83 -15.28
C VAL A 178 10.68 -17.82 -14.19
N ARG A 179 11.06 -18.10 -12.94
CA ARG A 179 10.15 -18.05 -11.79
C ARG A 179 9.59 -16.66 -11.58
N PHE A 180 10.42 -15.63 -11.74
CA PHE A 180 10.02 -14.24 -11.60
C PHE A 180 8.92 -13.85 -12.59
N TYR A 181 9.14 -14.07 -13.89
CA TYR A 181 8.13 -13.74 -14.90
C TYR A 181 6.89 -14.61 -14.79
N ALA A 182 7.04 -15.90 -14.48
CA ALA A 182 5.90 -16.80 -14.31
C ALA A 182 4.95 -16.32 -13.22
N ILE A 183 5.48 -15.98 -12.04
CA ILE A 183 4.61 -15.48 -10.95
C ILE A 183 4.06 -14.09 -11.22
N LEU A 184 4.82 -13.18 -11.84
CA LEU A 184 4.33 -11.86 -12.20
C LEU A 184 3.13 -11.95 -13.14
N ILE A 185 3.25 -12.76 -14.20
CA ILE A 185 2.18 -12.96 -15.18
C ILE A 185 0.97 -13.62 -14.52
N LEU A 186 1.19 -14.64 -13.71
CA LEU A 186 0.12 -15.35 -13.01
C LEU A 186 -0.63 -14.43 -12.05
N TYR A 187 0.10 -13.67 -11.24
CA TYR A 187 -0.46 -12.70 -10.30
C TYR A 187 -1.21 -11.58 -11.03
N ALA A 188 -0.63 -11.01 -12.08
CA ALA A 188 -1.26 -9.94 -12.85
C ALA A 188 -2.60 -10.40 -13.44
N ASN A 189 -2.64 -11.61 -14.01
CA ASN A 189 -3.88 -12.18 -14.56
C ASN A 189 -4.89 -12.47 -13.45
N ALA A 190 -4.48 -13.06 -12.33
CA ALA A 190 -5.38 -13.34 -11.20
C ALA A 190 -6.03 -12.05 -10.67
N MET A 191 -5.24 -10.98 -10.48
CA MET A 191 -5.75 -9.69 -10.03
C MET A 191 -6.60 -8.99 -11.10
N MET A 192 -6.24 -9.10 -12.37
CA MET A 192 -7.05 -8.54 -13.46
C MET A 192 -8.43 -9.16 -13.50
N PHE A 193 -8.54 -10.49 -13.46
CA PHE A 193 -9.84 -11.16 -13.53
C PHE A 193 -10.65 -11.00 -12.25
N LEU A 194 -10.03 -10.92 -11.09
CA LEU A 194 -10.72 -10.58 -9.85
C LEU A 194 -11.36 -9.17 -9.95
N ASN A 195 -10.61 -8.18 -10.40
CA ASN A 195 -11.12 -6.82 -10.55
C ASN A 195 -12.16 -6.70 -11.68
N LEU A 196 -11.98 -7.44 -12.80
CA LEU A 196 -12.98 -7.52 -13.87
C LEU A 196 -14.28 -8.15 -13.36
N PHE A 197 -14.21 -9.23 -12.59
CA PHE A 197 -15.39 -9.83 -11.96
C PHE A 197 -16.12 -8.82 -11.07
N LEU A 198 -15.42 -8.14 -10.17
CA LEU A 198 -16.01 -7.14 -9.28
C LEU A 198 -16.63 -5.98 -10.07
N ALA A 199 -15.93 -5.44 -11.06
CA ALA A 199 -16.40 -4.34 -11.88
C ALA A 199 -17.64 -4.75 -12.72
N ILE A 200 -17.64 -5.94 -13.31
CA ILE A 200 -18.75 -6.41 -14.13
C ILE A 200 -19.95 -6.80 -13.26
N SER A 201 -19.79 -7.42 -12.10
CA SER A 201 -20.90 -7.85 -11.25
C SER A 201 -21.59 -6.69 -10.53
N MET A 202 -20.80 -5.72 -10.00
CA MET A 202 -21.30 -4.68 -9.10
C MET A 202 -21.05 -3.25 -9.61
N GLY A 203 -20.46 -3.07 -10.80
CA GLY A 203 -20.19 -1.74 -11.36
C GLY A 203 -19.21 -0.92 -10.51
N ASN A 204 -19.59 0.33 -10.21
CA ASN A 204 -18.77 1.24 -9.40
C ASN A 204 -18.53 0.73 -7.96
N ILE A 205 -19.52 0.06 -7.37
CA ILE A 205 -19.38 -0.55 -6.04
C ILE A 205 -18.31 -1.64 -6.07
N GLY A 206 -18.27 -2.46 -7.14
CA GLY A 206 -17.25 -3.51 -7.31
C GLY A 206 -15.83 -2.92 -7.43
N ARG A 207 -15.66 -1.80 -8.13
CA ARG A 207 -14.37 -1.08 -8.21
C ARG A 207 -13.94 -0.57 -6.84
N PHE A 208 -14.88 -0.04 -6.06
CA PHE A 208 -14.60 0.38 -4.68
C PHE A 208 -14.19 -0.80 -3.79
N ILE A 209 -14.88 -1.94 -3.88
CA ILE A 209 -14.50 -3.17 -3.17
C ILE A 209 -13.09 -3.61 -3.56
N GLY A 210 -12.74 -3.57 -4.85
CA GLY A 210 -11.38 -3.87 -5.32
C GLY A 210 -10.32 -2.96 -4.68
N MET A 211 -10.62 -1.66 -4.53
CA MET A 211 -9.75 -0.72 -3.83
C MET A 211 -9.61 -1.06 -2.34
N VAL A 212 -10.70 -1.41 -1.67
CA VAL A 212 -10.66 -1.84 -0.26
C VAL A 212 -9.81 -3.10 -0.09
N ILE A 213 -9.98 -4.11 -0.97
CA ILE A 213 -9.16 -5.33 -0.97
C ILE A 213 -7.68 -4.97 -1.15
N MET A 214 -7.35 -4.02 -2.03
CA MET A 214 -5.99 -3.55 -2.22
C MET A 214 -5.43 -2.95 -0.94
N ILE A 215 -6.15 -2.04 -0.27
CA ILE A 215 -5.71 -1.38 0.96
C ILE A 215 -5.46 -2.41 2.07
N LEU A 216 -6.39 -3.36 2.24
CA LEU A 216 -6.21 -4.45 3.20
C LEU A 216 -5.02 -5.34 2.85
N SER A 217 -4.78 -5.56 1.57
CA SER A 217 -3.62 -6.33 1.09
C SER A 217 -2.29 -5.65 1.40
N LEU A 218 -2.23 -4.31 1.36
CA LEU A 218 -1.02 -3.55 1.71
C LEU A 218 -0.58 -3.84 3.15
N GLY A 219 -1.51 -3.86 4.11
CA GLY A 219 -1.20 -4.11 5.51
C GLY A 219 -0.94 -5.59 5.84
N SER A 220 -1.61 -6.50 5.11
CA SER A 220 -1.59 -7.94 5.43
C SER A 220 -0.57 -8.75 4.62
N ALA A 221 0.03 -8.20 3.57
CA ALA A 221 0.96 -8.95 2.72
C ALA A 221 2.32 -9.24 3.38
N GLY A 222 2.67 -8.60 4.49
CA GLY A 222 3.98 -8.79 5.14
C GLY A 222 5.14 -8.24 4.29
N GLY A 223 4.89 -7.15 3.56
CA GLY A 223 5.86 -6.57 2.62
C GLY A 223 6.92 -5.73 3.29
N THR A 224 6.51 -4.85 4.18
CA THR A 224 7.37 -3.87 4.88
C THR A 224 7.81 -4.36 6.25
N PHE A 225 6.93 -5.05 6.97
CA PHE A 225 7.18 -5.59 8.30
C PHE A 225 6.86 -7.09 8.34
N PRO A 226 7.52 -7.87 9.24
CA PRO A 226 7.15 -9.25 9.48
C PRO A 226 5.68 -9.34 9.93
N ILE A 227 4.93 -10.27 9.36
CA ILE A 227 3.50 -10.40 9.62
C ILE A 227 3.21 -10.77 11.09
N GLU A 228 4.16 -11.44 11.73
CA GLU A 228 4.10 -11.87 13.12
C GLU A 228 4.01 -10.68 14.10
N THR A 229 4.50 -9.52 13.69
CA THR A 229 4.44 -8.27 14.48
C THR A 229 3.17 -7.47 14.26
N SER A 230 2.33 -7.90 13.31
CA SER A 230 1.10 -7.20 12.95
C SER A 230 -0.08 -7.63 13.84
N PRO A 231 -1.12 -6.77 14.03
CA PRO A 231 -2.35 -7.15 14.74
C PRO A 231 -3.00 -8.40 14.15
N GLY A 232 -3.67 -9.21 14.99
CA GLY A 232 -4.22 -10.51 14.62
C GLY A 232 -5.16 -10.50 13.40
N LEU A 233 -5.89 -9.40 13.16
CA LEU A 233 -6.70 -9.21 11.96
C LEU A 233 -5.85 -9.31 10.68
N TYR A 234 -4.70 -8.65 10.64
CA TYR A 234 -3.81 -8.68 9.47
C TYR A 234 -3.16 -10.05 9.29
N GLN A 235 -2.86 -10.76 10.39
CA GLN A 235 -2.35 -12.13 10.33
C GLN A 235 -3.39 -13.09 9.74
N ALA A 236 -4.67 -12.96 10.12
CA ALA A 236 -5.76 -13.74 9.53
C ALA A 236 -5.94 -13.41 8.03
N LEU A 237 -5.93 -12.13 7.67
CA LEU A 237 -6.03 -11.67 6.28
C LEU A 237 -4.84 -12.14 5.43
N HIS A 238 -3.64 -12.25 6.00
CA HIS A 238 -2.45 -12.74 5.31
C HIS A 238 -2.64 -14.09 4.64
N GLN A 239 -3.41 -14.98 5.28
CA GLN A 239 -3.69 -16.32 4.77
C GLN A 239 -4.63 -16.33 3.56
N VAL A 240 -5.40 -15.25 3.36
CA VAL A 240 -6.42 -15.17 2.30
C VAL A 240 -6.01 -14.23 1.18
N VAL A 241 -5.11 -13.28 1.46
CA VAL A 241 -4.76 -12.24 0.50
C VAL A 241 -3.79 -12.76 -0.57
N PRO A 242 -4.17 -12.71 -1.87
CA PRO A 242 -3.32 -13.18 -2.96
C PRO A 242 -1.95 -12.50 -3.03
N MET A 243 -1.86 -11.24 -2.63
CA MET A 243 -0.63 -10.47 -2.63
C MET A 243 0.46 -11.08 -1.74
N ALA A 244 0.11 -11.73 -0.62
CA ALA A 244 1.07 -12.38 0.27
C ALA A 244 1.81 -13.54 -0.41
N TYR A 245 1.10 -14.31 -1.18
CA TYR A 245 1.64 -15.46 -1.93
C TYR A 245 2.49 -15.00 -3.13
N SER A 246 2.07 -13.96 -3.84
CA SER A 246 2.89 -13.37 -4.92
C SER A 246 4.21 -12.85 -4.37
N LEU A 247 4.16 -12.15 -3.22
CA LEU A 247 5.32 -11.60 -2.55
C LEU A 247 6.35 -12.67 -2.17
N THR A 248 5.89 -13.79 -1.60
CA THR A 248 6.73 -14.94 -1.23
C THR A 248 7.46 -15.49 -2.44
N THR A 249 6.75 -15.71 -3.56
CA THR A 249 7.35 -16.26 -4.77
C THR A 249 8.28 -15.26 -5.47
N ILE A 250 7.92 -13.98 -5.52
CA ILE A 250 8.78 -12.94 -6.09
C ILE A 250 10.08 -12.80 -5.27
N ARG A 251 9.99 -12.84 -3.94
CA ARG A 251 11.18 -12.86 -3.05
C ARG A 251 12.07 -14.05 -3.35
N SER A 252 11.49 -15.25 -3.51
CA SER A 252 12.24 -16.45 -3.89
C SER A 252 12.93 -16.29 -5.25
N ALA A 253 12.28 -15.67 -6.21
CA ALA A 253 12.80 -15.47 -7.56
C ALA A 253 13.93 -14.44 -7.63
N ILE A 254 13.91 -13.42 -6.75
CA ILE A 254 14.93 -12.36 -6.69
C ILE A 254 16.11 -12.79 -5.83
N ALA A 255 15.88 -13.26 -4.60
CA ALA A 255 16.93 -13.45 -3.59
C ALA A 255 17.22 -14.93 -3.27
N GLY A 256 16.38 -15.85 -3.71
CA GLY A 256 16.44 -17.25 -3.33
C GLY A 256 16.06 -17.47 -1.85
N GLY A 257 16.46 -18.62 -1.30
CA GLY A 257 16.41 -18.88 0.14
C GLY A 257 15.05 -19.26 0.74
N ILE A 258 13.98 -19.25 -0.03
CA ILE A 258 12.64 -19.68 0.40
C ILE A 258 12.45 -21.17 0.05
N THR A 259 11.81 -21.89 0.94
CA THR A 259 11.56 -23.33 0.77
C THR A 259 10.68 -23.59 -0.46
N GLU A 260 11.05 -24.57 -1.28
CA GLU A 260 10.31 -24.90 -2.51
C GLU A 260 8.86 -25.30 -2.24
N SER A 261 8.54 -25.90 -1.10
CA SER A 261 7.16 -26.20 -0.71
C SER A 261 6.30 -24.93 -0.56
N SER A 262 6.84 -23.85 0.03
CA SER A 262 6.15 -22.56 0.16
C SER A 262 5.95 -21.89 -1.19
N VAL A 263 6.91 -22.00 -2.09
CA VAL A 263 6.81 -21.48 -3.46
C VAL A 263 5.75 -22.25 -4.24
N THR A 264 5.74 -23.57 -4.16
CA THR A 264 4.74 -24.43 -4.80
C THR A 264 3.33 -24.14 -4.26
N ALA A 265 3.18 -24.01 -2.94
CA ALA A 265 1.90 -23.63 -2.34
C ALA A 265 1.41 -22.26 -2.86
N SER A 266 2.32 -21.30 -3.05
CA SER A 266 1.98 -19.98 -3.60
C SER A 266 1.51 -20.07 -5.06
N TYR A 267 2.13 -20.91 -5.90
CA TYR A 267 1.66 -21.13 -7.26
C TYR A 267 0.30 -21.79 -7.32
N ILE A 268 0.06 -22.80 -6.46
CA ILE A 268 -1.25 -23.48 -6.36
C ILE A 268 -2.32 -22.46 -5.96
N TYR A 269 -2.05 -21.66 -4.94
CA TYR A 269 -2.99 -20.64 -4.47
C TYR A 269 -3.30 -19.61 -5.55
N MET A 270 -2.29 -19.11 -6.25
CA MET A 270 -2.45 -18.13 -7.33
C MET A 270 -3.23 -18.70 -8.51
N THR A 271 -2.94 -19.95 -8.89
CA THR A 271 -3.67 -20.64 -9.95
C THR A 271 -5.14 -20.86 -9.55
N ALA A 272 -5.39 -21.27 -8.30
CA ALA A 272 -6.74 -21.40 -7.77
C ALA A 272 -7.48 -20.05 -7.80
N THR A 273 -6.84 -18.96 -7.37
CA THR A 273 -7.40 -17.61 -7.42
C THR A 273 -7.74 -17.19 -8.85
N LEU A 274 -6.86 -17.47 -9.81
CA LEU A 274 -7.11 -17.21 -11.23
C LEU A 274 -8.33 -17.99 -11.75
N VAL A 275 -8.38 -19.30 -11.49
CA VAL A 275 -9.48 -20.17 -11.95
C VAL A 275 -10.81 -19.75 -11.30
N ILE A 276 -10.80 -19.46 -10.01
CA ILE A 276 -11.99 -18.99 -9.30
C ILE A 276 -12.46 -17.66 -9.89
N SER A 277 -11.55 -16.71 -10.10
CA SER A 277 -11.87 -15.38 -10.66
C SER A 277 -12.45 -15.48 -12.07
N LEU A 278 -11.88 -16.35 -12.93
CA LEU A 278 -12.40 -16.60 -14.28
C LEU A 278 -13.79 -17.26 -14.25
N SER A 279 -13.98 -18.22 -13.34
CA SER A 279 -15.28 -18.91 -13.18
C SER A 279 -16.36 -17.95 -12.69
N LEU A 280 -16.06 -17.14 -11.69
CA LEU A 280 -16.96 -16.10 -11.18
C LEU A 280 -17.27 -15.05 -12.25
N LEU A 281 -16.28 -14.66 -13.03
CA LEU A 281 -16.44 -13.73 -14.16
C LEU A 281 -17.39 -14.33 -15.21
N ALA A 282 -17.20 -15.60 -15.60
CA ALA A 282 -18.09 -16.30 -16.52
C ALA A 282 -19.52 -16.38 -15.99
N PHE A 283 -19.67 -16.70 -14.72
CA PHE A 283 -20.98 -16.74 -14.05
C PHE A 283 -21.66 -15.36 -14.06
N ALA A 284 -20.95 -14.31 -13.64
CA ALA A 284 -21.48 -12.94 -13.61
C ALA A 284 -21.92 -12.46 -15.01
N MET A 285 -21.11 -12.75 -16.03
CA MET A 285 -21.39 -12.34 -17.41
C MET A 285 -22.56 -13.15 -18.00
N SER A 286 -22.67 -14.45 -17.72
CA SER A 286 -23.79 -15.27 -18.16
C SER A 286 -25.11 -14.82 -17.50
N TYR A 287 -25.07 -14.53 -16.22
CA TYR A 287 -26.23 -14.01 -15.48
C TYR A 287 -26.70 -12.65 -16.00
N ARG A 288 -25.77 -11.72 -16.21
CA ARG A 288 -26.07 -10.38 -16.79
C ARG A 288 -26.62 -10.52 -18.23
N ALA A 289 -26.06 -11.39 -19.05
CA ALA A 289 -26.54 -11.62 -20.40
C ALA A 289 -27.99 -12.11 -20.42
N LYS A 290 -28.34 -13.06 -19.54
CA LYS A 290 -29.74 -13.54 -19.39
C LYS A 290 -30.66 -12.41 -18.96
N ARG A 291 -30.24 -11.55 -18.05
CA ARG A 291 -31.04 -10.44 -17.53
C ARG A 291 -31.31 -9.35 -18.58
N LEU A 292 -30.36 -9.16 -19.51
CA LEU A 292 -30.47 -8.21 -20.64
C LEU A 292 -31.30 -8.77 -21.81
N SER A 293 -31.49 -10.10 -21.90
CA SER A 293 -32.30 -10.76 -22.93
C SER A 293 -33.75 -10.99 -22.52
N ASP A 294 -34.16 -10.60 -21.30
CA ASP A 294 -35.52 -10.79 -20.79
C ASP A 294 -36.45 -9.66 -21.30
N PRO A 295 -37.38 -9.96 -22.23
CA PRO A 295 -38.23 -8.94 -22.89
C PRO A 295 -39.19 -8.21 -21.95
N ALA A 296 -39.54 -8.81 -20.82
CA ALA A 296 -40.43 -8.21 -19.84
C ALA A 296 -39.85 -6.99 -19.14
N LYS A 297 -38.50 -6.87 -19.06
CA LYS A 297 -37.83 -5.71 -18.45
C LYS A 297 -37.48 -4.59 -19.42
N LEU A 298 -37.47 -4.88 -20.72
CA LEU A 298 -37.29 -3.86 -21.78
C LEU A 298 -38.53 -3.04 -21.98
N ALA A 299 -39.71 -3.57 -21.75
CA ALA A 299 -41.00 -2.88 -21.88
C ALA A 299 -41.23 -1.84 -20.75
N GLY A 300 -40.71 -2.05 -19.55
CA GLY A 300 -40.86 -1.12 -18.43
C GLY A 300 -39.87 0.06 -18.39
N ALA A 301 -38.83 0.04 -19.23
CA ALA A 301 -37.82 1.10 -19.27
C ALA A 301 -38.15 2.23 -20.29
N HIS A 302 -39.21 2.06 -21.09
CA HIS A 302 -39.70 3.06 -22.04
C HIS A 302 -40.92 3.83 -21.54
N SER A 303 -41.35 3.63 -20.29
CA SER A 303 -42.53 4.29 -19.70
C SER A 303 -42.19 5.33 -18.61
N HIS A 304 -40.95 5.81 -18.56
CA HIS A 304 -40.57 6.95 -17.71
C HIS A 304 -39.72 7.94 -18.48
#